data_e304158510e030f4e6823a33050f0fef
#
_entry.id   e304158510e030f4e6823a33050f0fef
#
_cell.length_a   1.000
_cell.length_b   1.000
_cell.length_c   1.000
_cell.angle_alpha   90.00
_cell.angle_beta   90.00
_cell.angle_gamma   90.00
#
_symmetry.space_group_name_H-M   'P 1'
#
loop_
_entity.id
_entity.type
_entity.pdbx_description
1 polymer ?
#
loop_
_entity_poly.entity_id
_entity_poly.type
_entity_poly.pdbx_seq_one_letter_code
_entity_poly.pdbx_strand_id
1 'polypeptide(L)'
;SAKEAASYGANVFMLYTGAPQNTRRKDISELNIDAGWEYAHSHGIDEIVVHAPYIINLANTVKPETYELAVEFLEKEIVRTAAMRSHILVLHPGSHVNAGVEAGISQIIKGLNTVLNQNDDDVYIALETMAGKGSEIGRTFEELKAIYDGVDKKDRLRVCFDTCHVNDAGYDIVNHYDEVFDEFDKVIGLDQIAVFHINDSMNPLGAHKDRHANVDKGNIGYNTLHRLVHDERFVDVPKILETPWIAVEGSDKKVPPYKEEIAWLLQD
;
A
#
# COMPACT_ATOMS: atom_id res chain seq x y z
N SER A 1 16.16 -7.78 2.80
CA SER A 1 14.75 -7.95 2.31
C SER A 1 14.58 -9.32 1.64
N ALA A 2 15.16 -9.63 0.44
CA ALA A 2 14.93 -10.91 -0.25
C ALA A 2 15.23 -12.15 0.62
N LYS A 3 16.34 -12.16 1.37
CA LYS A 3 16.67 -13.25 2.30
C LYS A 3 15.68 -13.42 3.44
N GLU A 4 15.13 -12.34 3.94
CA GLU A 4 14.07 -12.39 4.97
C GLU A 4 12.79 -12.94 4.37
N ALA A 5 12.33 -12.41 3.24
CA ALA A 5 11.13 -12.87 2.55
C ALA A 5 11.20 -14.38 2.25
N ALA A 6 12.32 -14.85 1.69
CA ALA A 6 12.56 -16.28 1.46
C ALA A 6 12.51 -17.09 2.75
N SER A 7 13.04 -16.56 3.87
CA SER A 7 13.01 -17.27 5.17
C SER A 7 11.60 -17.41 5.75
N TYR A 8 10.67 -16.57 5.31
CA TYR A 8 9.25 -16.61 5.70
C TYR A 8 8.40 -17.49 4.75
N GLY A 9 9.00 -17.96 3.64
CA GLY A 9 8.27 -18.70 2.61
C GLY A 9 7.42 -17.81 1.70
N ALA A 10 7.70 -16.50 1.67
CA ALA A 10 7.01 -15.55 0.81
C ALA A 10 7.46 -15.68 -0.65
N ASN A 11 6.54 -15.48 -1.59
CA ASN A 11 6.79 -15.43 -3.04
C ASN A 11 6.80 -13.99 -3.59
N VAL A 12 6.47 -13.01 -2.77
CA VAL A 12 6.51 -11.56 -3.03
C VAL A 12 6.85 -10.84 -1.73
N PHE A 13 7.44 -9.67 -1.82
CA PHE A 13 7.62 -8.81 -0.65
C PHE A 13 7.57 -7.34 -1.02
N MET A 14 7.26 -6.52 -0.03
CA MET A 14 7.28 -5.07 -0.14
C MET A 14 8.49 -4.48 0.58
N LEU A 15 9.00 -3.39 0.05
CA LEU A 15 10.10 -2.64 0.67
C LEU A 15 9.95 -1.12 0.47
N TYR A 16 10.59 -0.37 1.35
CA TYR A 16 10.89 1.05 1.14
C TYR A 16 12.29 1.18 0.56
N THR A 17 12.50 2.07 -0.42
CA THR A 17 13.82 2.28 -1.03
C THR A 17 14.81 3.01 -0.11
N GLY A 18 14.36 3.41 1.06
CA GLY A 18 15.10 4.06 2.16
C GLY A 18 14.24 4.11 3.41
N ALA A 19 14.67 4.82 4.44
CA ALA A 19 13.85 4.97 5.64
C ALA A 19 12.56 5.76 5.34
N PRO A 20 11.38 5.23 5.71
CA PRO A 20 10.09 5.82 5.32
C PRO A 20 9.79 7.17 5.98
N GLN A 21 10.50 7.50 7.07
CA GLN A 21 10.27 8.74 7.85
C GLN A 21 11.19 9.91 7.47
N ASN A 22 12.10 9.72 6.50
CA ASN A 22 13.04 10.77 6.12
C ASN A 22 13.36 10.79 4.62
N THR A 23 14.12 11.81 4.23
CA THR A 23 14.50 12.05 2.83
C THR A 23 15.83 11.40 2.42
N ARG A 24 16.50 10.71 3.34
CA ARG A 24 17.81 10.11 3.04
C ARG A 24 17.65 8.88 2.17
N ARG A 25 18.36 8.88 1.04
CA ARG A 25 18.41 7.74 0.11
C ARG A 25 19.86 7.45 -0.24
N LYS A 26 20.22 6.16 -0.25
CA LYS A 26 21.48 5.73 -0.86
C LYS A 26 21.39 5.93 -2.37
N ASP A 27 22.51 6.16 -3.01
CA ASP A 27 22.58 6.12 -4.46
C ASP A 27 22.12 4.74 -4.98
N ILE A 28 21.43 4.72 -6.14
CA ILE A 28 20.93 3.48 -6.72
C ILE A 28 22.08 2.52 -7.01
N SER A 29 23.22 3.03 -7.45
CA SER A 29 24.44 2.24 -7.71
C SER A 29 25.03 1.54 -6.47
N GLU A 30 24.66 2.01 -5.28
CA GLU A 30 25.08 1.39 -4.00
C GLU A 30 24.11 0.28 -3.54
N LEU A 31 23.01 0.07 -4.26
CA LEU A 31 22.03 -0.97 -3.97
C LEU A 31 22.44 -2.27 -4.67
N ASN A 32 22.41 -3.37 -3.94
CA ASN A 32 22.76 -4.69 -4.49
C ASN A 32 21.57 -5.32 -5.24
N ILE A 33 21.05 -4.61 -6.26
CA ILE A 33 19.81 -4.99 -6.96
C ILE A 33 19.97 -6.33 -7.68
N ASP A 34 21.05 -6.50 -8.47
CA ASP A 34 21.29 -7.74 -9.23
C ASP A 34 21.42 -8.96 -8.32
N ALA A 35 22.25 -8.86 -7.28
CA ALA A 35 22.42 -9.93 -6.31
C ALA A 35 21.13 -10.19 -5.50
N GLY A 36 20.33 -9.14 -5.27
CA GLY A 36 19.01 -9.25 -4.64
C GLY A 36 18.04 -10.07 -5.48
N TRP A 37 17.97 -9.80 -6.78
CA TRP A 37 17.12 -10.52 -7.73
C TRP A 37 17.59 -11.95 -8.00
N GLU A 38 18.90 -12.16 -8.17
CA GLU A 38 19.46 -13.51 -8.29
C GLU A 38 19.04 -14.40 -7.11
N TYR A 39 19.16 -13.85 -5.89
CA TYR A 39 18.71 -14.55 -4.69
C TYR A 39 17.20 -14.77 -4.66
N ALA A 40 16.41 -13.74 -4.98
CA ALA A 40 14.95 -13.78 -4.99
C ALA A 40 14.44 -14.89 -5.94
N HIS A 41 14.86 -14.84 -7.21
CA HIS A 41 14.47 -15.85 -8.22
C HIS A 41 14.88 -17.27 -7.84
N SER A 42 16.07 -17.45 -7.26
CA SER A 42 16.51 -18.78 -6.78
C SER A 42 15.67 -19.34 -5.63
N HIS A 43 14.78 -18.52 -5.04
CA HIS A 43 13.88 -18.89 -3.95
C HIS A 43 12.38 -18.73 -4.32
N GLY A 44 12.07 -18.58 -5.61
CA GLY A 44 10.67 -18.48 -6.07
C GLY A 44 10.01 -17.15 -5.78
N ILE A 45 10.80 -16.08 -5.63
CA ILE A 45 10.29 -14.71 -5.48
C ILE A 45 10.50 -13.99 -6.80
N ASP A 46 9.42 -13.73 -7.51
CA ASP A 46 9.44 -13.15 -8.86
C ASP A 46 8.89 -11.72 -8.92
N GLU A 47 8.40 -11.20 -7.80
CA GLU A 47 7.82 -9.86 -7.72
C GLU A 47 8.25 -9.12 -6.46
N ILE A 48 8.41 -7.81 -6.61
CA ILE A 48 8.69 -6.87 -5.51
C ILE A 48 7.72 -5.70 -5.64
N VAL A 49 7.10 -5.33 -4.52
CA VAL A 49 6.30 -4.11 -4.39
C VAL A 49 7.14 -3.05 -3.68
N VAL A 50 7.09 -1.81 -4.13
CA VAL A 50 7.72 -0.69 -3.45
C VAL A 50 6.65 0.18 -2.79
N HIS A 51 6.89 0.61 -1.57
CA HIS A 51 6.04 1.57 -0.87
C HIS A 51 6.72 2.94 -0.79
N ALA A 52 6.00 3.97 -1.17
CA ALA A 52 6.46 5.35 -1.06
C ALA A 52 6.58 5.79 0.42
N PRO A 53 7.55 6.65 0.76
CA PRO A 53 7.71 7.09 2.15
C PRO A 53 6.54 7.96 2.64
N TYR A 54 6.19 7.85 3.90
CA TYR A 54 5.08 8.59 4.54
C TYR A 54 5.24 10.12 4.52
N ILE A 55 6.43 10.62 4.21
CA ILE A 55 6.66 12.06 4.07
C ILE A 55 6.03 12.67 2.81
N ILE A 56 5.64 11.84 1.84
CA ILE A 56 4.96 12.30 0.63
C ILE A 56 3.50 12.60 0.99
N ASN A 57 3.15 13.88 0.98
CA ASN A 57 1.77 14.35 1.16
C ASN A 57 1.38 15.28 0.02
N LEU A 58 0.85 14.70 -1.06
CA LEU A 58 0.41 15.45 -2.24
C LEU A 58 -0.86 16.27 -1.99
N ALA A 59 -1.62 15.98 -0.93
CA ALA A 59 -2.86 16.67 -0.60
C ALA A 59 -2.65 17.99 0.17
N ASN A 60 -1.40 18.33 0.53
CA ASN A 60 -1.14 19.50 1.36
C ASN A 60 -1.22 20.81 0.56
N THR A 61 -2.29 21.58 0.81
CA THR A 61 -2.50 22.91 0.21
C THR A 61 -2.07 24.05 1.12
N VAL A 62 -1.72 23.74 2.39
CA VAL A 62 -1.45 24.75 3.43
C VAL A 62 0.03 25.16 3.42
N LYS A 63 0.92 24.21 3.10
CA LYS A 63 2.38 24.41 3.10
C LYS A 63 2.94 24.09 1.73
N PRO A 64 3.15 25.10 0.86
CA PRO A 64 3.67 24.90 -0.49
C PRO A 64 4.98 24.09 -0.53
N GLU A 65 5.89 24.36 0.41
CA GLU A 65 7.17 23.68 0.53
C GLU A 65 7.03 22.16 0.82
N THR A 66 5.99 21.76 1.57
CA THR A 66 5.70 20.34 1.81
C THR A 66 5.17 19.66 0.56
N TYR A 67 4.34 20.35 -0.20
CA TYR A 67 3.83 19.86 -1.48
C TYR A 67 4.95 19.74 -2.54
N GLU A 68 5.79 20.75 -2.67
CA GLU A 68 6.93 20.73 -3.61
C GLU A 68 7.87 19.56 -3.28
N LEU A 69 8.18 19.35 -2.01
CA LEU A 69 8.95 18.21 -1.53
C LEU A 69 8.27 16.88 -1.87
N ALA A 70 6.94 16.79 -1.70
CA ALA A 70 6.19 15.57 -2.01
C ALA A 70 6.24 15.22 -3.50
N VAL A 71 6.12 16.21 -4.39
CA VAL A 71 6.24 16.04 -5.85
C VAL A 71 7.65 15.57 -6.22
N GLU A 72 8.68 16.25 -5.72
CA GLU A 72 10.09 15.89 -5.96
C GLU A 72 10.41 14.46 -5.48
N PHE A 73 9.89 14.09 -4.31
CA PHE A 73 10.14 12.76 -3.76
C PHE A 73 9.37 11.67 -4.50
N LEU A 74 8.14 11.92 -4.92
CA LEU A 74 7.38 10.96 -5.73
C LEU A 74 8.10 10.66 -7.05
N GLU A 75 8.60 11.69 -7.73
CA GLU A 75 9.40 11.51 -8.95
C GLU A 75 10.63 10.62 -8.69
N LYS A 76 11.37 10.89 -7.63
CA LYS A 76 12.53 10.07 -7.22
C LYS A 76 12.13 8.63 -6.89
N GLU A 77 11.03 8.42 -6.20
CA GLU A 77 10.59 7.06 -5.84
C GLU A 77 10.11 6.27 -7.06
N ILE A 78 9.52 6.89 -8.09
CA ILE A 78 9.21 6.22 -9.36
C ILE A 78 10.49 5.72 -10.02
N VAL A 79 11.50 6.58 -10.18
CA VAL A 79 12.81 6.20 -10.76
C VAL A 79 13.46 5.09 -9.96
N ARG A 80 13.39 5.13 -8.63
CA ARG A 80 13.95 4.11 -7.76
C ARG A 80 13.18 2.79 -7.85
N THR A 81 11.85 2.85 -7.96
CA THR A 81 10.99 1.69 -8.16
C THR A 81 11.33 0.98 -9.47
N ALA A 82 11.45 1.71 -10.56
CA ALA A 82 11.89 1.18 -11.85
C ALA A 82 13.31 0.56 -11.75
N ALA A 83 14.25 1.23 -11.08
CA ALA A 83 15.59 0.70 -10.86
C ALA A 83 15.59 -0.60 -10.04
N MET A 84 14.66 -0.75 -9.09
CA MET A 84 14.43 -1.98 -8.34
C MET A 84 13.77 -3.09 -9.17
N ARG A 85 13.42 -2.80 -10.44
CA ARG A 85 12.66 -3.70 -11.34
C ARG A 85 11.30 -4.09 -10.77
N SER A 86 10.69 -3.17 -10.03
CA SER A 86 9.31 -3.26 -9.58
C SER A 86 8.43 -2.39 -10.48
N HIS A 87 7.22 -2.85 -10.74
CA HIS A 87 6.22 -2.11 -11.51
C HIS A 87 5.15 -1.46 -10.61
N ILE A 88 5.19 -1.67 -9.29
CA ILE A 88 4.18 -1.18 -8.35
C ILE A 88 4.83 -0.29 -7.30
N LEU A 89 4.39 0.96 -7.24
CA LEU A 89 4.71 1.92 -6.19
C LEU A 89 3.42 2.25 -5.42
N VAL A 90 3.28 1.72 -4.21
CA VAL A 90 2.17 2.05 -3.31
C VAL A 90 2.36 3.46 -2.78
N LEU A 91 1.29 4.24 -2.81
CA LEU A 91 1.28 5.64 -2.38
C LEU A 91 0.04 5.95 -1.54
N HIS A 92 0.23 6.41 -0.31
CA HIS A 92 -0.84 7.09 0.43
C HIS A 92 -1.22 8.37 -0.31
N PRO A 93 -2.50 8.60 -0.65
CA PRO A 93 -2.91 9.82 -1.38
C PRO A 93 -2.50 11.11 -0.66
N GLY A 94 -2.59 11.10 0.67
CA GLY A 94 -2.17 12.19 1.53
C GLY A 94 -3.26 12.72 2.44
N SER A 95 -3.00 13.86 3.08
CA SER A 95 -3.88 14.50 4.06
C SER A 95 -4.07 15.96 3.72
N HIS A 96 -5.33 16.43 3.67
CA HIS A 96 -5.66 17.80 3.28
C HIS A 96 -5.39 18.86 4.36
N VAL A 97 -4.94 18.47 5.54
CA VAL A 97 -4.53 19.36 6.63
C VAL A 97 -5.55 20.48 6.90
N ASN A 98 -6.83 20.09 7.06
CA ASN A 98 -8.00 20.95 7.28
C ASN A 98 -8.40 21.89 6.12
N ALA A 99 -7.80 21.74 4.93
CA ALA A 99 -8.19 22.54 3.75
C ALA A 99 -9.47 22.04 3.05
N GLY A 100 -9.95 20.85 3.43
CA GLY A 100 -11.09 20.17 2.84
C GLY A 100 -10.73 19.13 1.79
N VAL A 101 -11.58 18.11 1.65
CA VAL A 101 -11.36 16.96 0.78
C VAL A 101 -11.20 17.37 -0.68
N GLU A 102 -12.07 18.23 -1.21
CA GLU A 102 -12.01 18.68 -2.61
C GLU A 102 -10.70 19.41 -2.94
N ALA A 103 -10.23 20.28 -2.04
CA ALA A 103 -8.97 20.99 -2.21
C ALA A 103 -7.79 20.01 -2.20
N GLY A 104 -7.81 19.02 -1.30
CA GLY A 104 -6.79 17.99 -1.23
C GLY A 104 -6.77 17.11 -2.46
N ILE A 105 -7.93 16.63 -2.95
CA ILE A 105 -8.04 15.83 -4.19
C ILE A 105 -7.49 16.62 -5.37
N SER A 106 -7.86 17.89 -5.53
CA SER A 106 -7.35 18.74 -6.61
C SER A 106 -5.83 18.88 -6.56
N GLN A 107 -5.26 18.96 -5.35
CA GLN A 107 -3.81 19.08 -5.16
C GLN A 107 -3.09 17.75 -5.47
N ILE A 108 -3.68 16.60 -5.10
CA ILE A 108 -3.17 15.27 -5.46
C ILE A 108 -3.13 15.12 -6.99
N ILE A 109 -4.23 15.41 -7.66
CA ILE A 109 -4.34 15.36 -9.14
C ILE A 109 -3.24 16.20 -9.79
N LYS A 110 -3.06 17.43 -9.33
CA LYS A 110 -2.00 18.32 -9.83
C LYS A 110 -0.60 17.71 -9.64
N GLY A 111 -0.32 17.13 -8.48
CA GLY A 111 0.95 16.49 -8.17
C GLY A 111 1.20 15.26 -9.06
N LEU A 112 0.22 14.38 -9.16
CA LEU A 112 0.30 13.19 -10.01
C LEU A 112 0.48 13.55 -11.48
N ASN A 113 -0.28 14.52 -12.02
CA ASN A 113 -0.11 14.98 -13.39
C ASN A 113 1.28 15.60 -13.61
N THR A 114 1.79 16.37 -12.65
CA THR A 114 3.13 16.95 -12.73
C THR A 114 4.20 15.87 -12.91
N VAL A 115 4.14 14.83 -12.07
CA VAL A 115 5.16 13.77 -12.07
C VAL A 115 4.97 12.82 -13.26
N LEU A 116 3.75 12.34 -13.49
CA LEU A 116 3.50 11.33 -14.53
C LEU A 116 3.67 11.89 -15.95
N ASN A 117 3.39 13.18 -16.19
CA ASN A 117 3.59 13.78 -17.50
C ASN A 117 5.07 13.97 -17.85
N GLN A 118 5.96 13.95 -16.87
CA GLN A 118 7.42 14.07 -17.05
C GLN A 118 8.17 12.75 -16.95
N ASN A 119 7.48 11.66 -16.58
CA ASN A 119 8.09 10.35 -16.34
C ASN A 119 7.39 9.26 -17.17
N ASP A 120 8.18 8.50 -17.92
CA ASP A 120 7.71 7.39 -18.75
C ASP A 120 8.23 6.02 -18.27
N ASP A 121 8.77 5.92 -17.04
CA ASP A 121 9.14 4.64 -16.44
C ASP A 121 7.90 3.74 -16.33
N ASP A 122 8.06 2.45 -16.57
CA ASP A 122 6.99 1.46 -16.48
C ASP A 122 6.67 1.12 -14.99
N VAL A 123 6.10 2.09 -14.30
CA VAL A 123 5.70 2.00 -12.90
C VAL A 123 4.28 2.49 -12.73
N TYR A 124 3.44 1.68 -12.14
CA TYR A 124 2.10 2.06 -11.69
C TYR A 124 2.16 2.69 -10.30
N ILE A 125 1.42 3.77 -10.09
CA ILE A 125 1.18 4.32 -8.77
C ILE A 125 -0.10 3.67 -8.23
N ALA A 126 0.05 2.78 -7.26
CA ALA A 126 -1.06 2.16 -6.56
C ALA A 126 -1.49 3.05 -5.39
N LEU A 127 -2.58 3.81 -5.59
CA LEU A 127 -3.16 4.64 -4.54
C LEU A 127 -3.77 3.73 -3.47
N GLU A 128 -3.37 3.93 -2.23
CA GLU A 128 -3.86 3.10 -1.14
C GLU A 128 -5.22 3.56 -0.63
N THR A 129 -6.10 2.60 -0.35
CA THR A 129 -7.33 2.87 0.42
C THR A 129 -6.95 3.27 1.83
N MET A 130 -7.53 4.35 2.36
CA MET A 130 -7.15 4.92 3.65
C MET A 130 -8.24 4.78 4.70
N ALA A 131 -7.85 4.68 5.96
CA ALA A 131 -8.77 4.58 7.10
C ALA A 131 -9.60 5.85 7.36
N GLY A 132 -9.18 6.99 6.81
CA GLY A 132 -9.80 8.29 7.07
C GLY A 132 -9.39 8.90 8.41
N LYS A 133 -8.18 8.59 8.90
CA LYS A 133 -7.64 9.14 10.12
C LYS A 133 -7.34 10.62 9.96
N GLY A 134 -7.96 11.44 10.80
CA GLY A 134 -7.80 12.89 10.75
C GLY A 134 -8.33 13.50 9.44
N SER A 135 -7.43 13.92 8.56
CA SER A 135 -7.76 14.54 7.28
C SER A 135 -7.18 13.77 6.07
N GLU A 136 -7.00 12.48 6.22
CA GLU A 136 -6.59 11.58 5.12
C GLU A 136 -7.63 11.56 4.00
N ILE A 137 -7.13 11.46 2.76
CA ILE A 137 -7.91 11.31 1.53
C ILE A 137 -7.74 9.89 1.01
N GLY A 138 -8.78 9.34 0.39
CA GLY A 138 -8.81 7.95 -0.08
C GLY A 138 -9.53 7.01 0.87
N ARG A 139 -10.29 7.57 1.84
CA ARG A 139 -11.12 6.80 2.76
C ARG A 139 -12.38 6.23 2.11
N THR A 140 -12.85 6.80 1.01
CA THR A 140 -13.95 6.24 0.23
C THR A 140 -13.50 5.93 -1.19
N PHE A 141 -14.16 4.98 -1.82
CA PHE A 141 -13.86 4.60 -3.20
C PHE A 141 -14.11 5.77 -4.16
N GLU A 142 -15.10 6.64 -3.86
CA GLU A 142 -15.38 7.85 -4.64
C GLU A 142 -14.26 8.89 -4.52
N GLU A 143 -13.59 9.02 -3.37
CA GLU A 143 -12.43 9.90 -3.24
C GLU A 143 -11.29 9.43 -4.14
N LEU A 144 -11.00 8.11 -4.16
CA LEU A 144 -10.02 7.52 -5.08
C LEU A 144 -10.44 7.69 -6.53
N LYS A 145 -11.72 7.45 -6.85
CA LYS A 145 -12.28 7.63 -8.20
C LYS A 145 -12.14 9.07 -8.69
N ALA A 146 -12.38 10.05 -7.81
CA ALA A 146 -12.20 11.44 -8.16
C ALA A 146 -10.74 11.78 -8.51
N ILE A 147 -9.77 11.17 -7.83
CA ILE A 147 -8.35 11.29 -8.19
C ILE A 147 -8.09 10.66 -9.56
N TYR A 148 -8.57 9.43 -9.79
CA TYR A 148 -8.46 8.73 -11.06
C TYR A 148 -8.98 9.55 -12.23
N ASP A 149 -10.18 10.13 -12.07
CA ASP A 149 -10.83 10.88 -13.13
C ASP A 149 -10.11 12.17 -13.52
N GLY A 150 -9.39 12.76 -12.57
CA GLY A 150 -8.64 13.99 -12.78
C GLY A 150 -7.20 13.80 -13.29
N VAL A 151 -6.66 12.58 -13.28
CA VAL A 151 -5.29 12.31 -13.74
C VAL A 151 -5.28 12.02 -15.24
N ASP A 152 -4.36 12.65 -15.97
CA ASP A 152 -4.26 12.54 -17.43
C ASP A 152 -3.85 11.13 -17.88
N LYS A 153 -2.80 10.57 -17.25
CA LYS A 153 -2.28 9.20 -17.50
C LYS A 153 -2.94 8.19 -16.53
N LYS A 154 -4.24 7.97 -16.65
CA LYS A 154 -5.01 7.05 -15.79
C LYS A 154 -4.52 5.61 -15.84
N ASP A 155 -4.01 5.19 -16.98
CA ASP A 155 -3.41 3.89 -17.23
C ASP A 155 -2.20 3.61 -16.33
N ARG A 156 -1.57 4.66 -15.79
CA ARG A 156 -0.48 4.60 -14.81
C ARG A 156 -0.96 4.52 -13.35
N LEU A 157 -2.26 4.58 -13.10
CA LEU A 157 -2.83 4.45 -11.75
C LEU A 157 -3.34 3.04 -11.51
N ARG A 158 -3.19 2.61 -10.27
CA ARG A 158 -3.77 1.37 -9.71
C ARG A 158 -4.22 1.64 -8.26
N VAL A 159 -4.76 0.64 -7.62
CA VAL A 159 -5.14 0.69 -6.20
C VAL A 159 -4.36 -0.34 -5.41
N CYS A 160 -3.91 0.06 -4.23
CA CYS A 160 -3.55 -0.81 -3.14
C CYS A 160 -4.76 -0.90 -2.20
N PHE A 161 -5.31 -2.09 -2.05
CA PHE A 161 -6.47 -2.32 -1.18
C PHE A 161 -5.99 -2.85 0.17
N ASP A 162 -6.05 -2.01 1.22
CA ASP A 162 -5.70 -2.41 2.59
C ASP A 162 -6.94 -2.82 3.39
N THR A 163 -6.95 -4.04 3.90
CA THR A 163 -8.09 -4.61 4.63
C THR A 163 -8.36 -3.91 5.96
N CYS A 164 -7.32 -3.49 6.69
CA CYS A 164 -7.48 -2.70 7.91
C CYS A 164 -8.07 -1.32 7.60
N HIS A 165 -7.55 -0.65 6.57
CA HIS A 165 -7.99 0.68 6.21
C HIS A 165 -9.46 0.71 5.76
N VAL A 166 -9.89 -0.22 4.93
CA VAL A 166 -11.29 -0.25 4.48
C VAL A 166 -12.24 -0.58 5.62
N ASN A 167 -11.86 -1.50 6.54
CA ASN A 167 -12.62 -1.75 7.77
C ASN A 167 -12.74 -0.47 8.62
N ASP A 168 -11.62 0.21 8.86
CA ASP A 168 -11.58 1.41 9.67
C ASP A 168 -12.29 2.59 8.98
N ALA A 169 -12.36 2.61 7.66
CA ALA A 169 -13.15 3.58 6.88
C ALA A 169 -14.67 3.34 6.94
N GLY A 170 -15.10 2.11 7.29
CA GLY A 170 -16.50 1.77 7.46
C GLY A 170 -17.07 0.77 6.44
N TYR A 171 -16.22 0.20 5.58
CA TYR A 171 -16.61 -0.90 4.69
C TYR A 171 -16.57 -2.24 5.44
N ASP A 172 -17.72 -2.86 5.64
CA ASP A 172 -17.86 -4.10 6.42
C ASP A 172 -17.48 -5.32 5.57
N ILE A 173 -16.18 -5.54 5.40
CA ILE A 173 -15.66 -6.71 4.69
C ILE A 173 -15.85 -8.02 5.44
N VAL A 174 -16.28 -7.98 6.72
CA VAL A 174 -16.53 -9.17 7.54
C VAL A 174 -17.90 -9.76 7.24
N ASN A 175 -18.95 -8.92 7.26
CA ASN A 175 -20.33 -9.37 7.10
C ASN A 175 -20.87 -9.15 5.68
N HIS A 176 -20.29 -8.23 4.91
CA HIS A 176 -20.74 -7.78 3.59
C HIS A 176 -19.61 -7.82 2.56
N TYR A 177 -18.81 -8.89 2.57
CA TYR A 177 -17.62 -9.04 1.75
C TYR A 177 -17.87 -8.81 0.26
N ASP A 178 -18.84 -9.53 -0.31
CA ASP A 178 -19.12 -9.42 -1.75
C ASP A 178 -19.70 -8.06 -2.12
N GLU A 179 -20.57 -7.51 -1.28
CA GLU A 179 -21.16 -6.18 -1.50
C GLU A 179 -20.10 -5.07 -1.51
N VAL A 180 -19.08 -5.16 -0.66
CA VAL A 180 -17.97 -4.20 -0.64
C VAL A 180 -17.16 -4.29 -1.93
N PHE A 181 -16.83 -5.49 -2.40
CA PHE A 181 -16.11 -5.65 -3.67
C PHE A 181 -16.99 -5.31 -4.88
N ASP A 182 -18.29 -5.57 -4.84
CA ASP A 182 -19.24 -5.13 -5.88
C ASP A 182 -19.34 -3.60 -5.95
N GLU A 183 -19.30 -2.91 -4.79
CA GLU A 183 -19.27 -1.45 -4.73
C GLU A 183 -17.95 -0.93 -5.31
N PHE A 184 -16.82 -1.52 -4.92
CA PHE A 184 -15.51 -1.16 -5.46
C PHE A 184 -15.46 -1.34 -6.99
N ASP A 185 -15.99 -2.46 -7.50
CA ASP A 185 -16.04 -2.74 -8.93
C ASP A 185 -16.85 -1.69 -9.70
N LYS A 186 -18.00 -1.31 -9.19
CA LYS A 186 -18.85 -0.27 -9.80
C LYS A 186 -18.20 1.11 -9.83
N VAL A 187 -17.43 1.45 -8.79
CA VAL A 187 -16.84 2.78 -8.65
C VAL A 187 -15.52 2.89 -9.40
N ILE A 188 -14.64 1.92 -9.26
CA ILE A 188 -13.26 1.97 -9.79
C ILE A 188 -12.99 0.85 -10.80
N GLY A 189 -13.38 -0.39 -10.50
CA GLY A 189 -13.09 -1.62 -11.21
C GLY A 189 -12.15 -2.53 -10.44
N LEU A 190 -12.49 -3.82 -10.29
CA LEU A 190 -11.65 -4.81 -9.59
C LEU A 190 -10.29 -5.01 -10.27
N ASP A 191 -10.23 -4.85 -11.58
CA ASP A 191 -9.01 -4.93 -12.39
C ASP A 191 -7.98 -3.82 -12.10
N GLN A 192 -8.38 -2.80 -11.36
CA GLN A 192 -7.49 -1.72 -10.92
C GLN A 192 -6.74 -2.06 -9.62
N ILE A 193 -7.10 -3.14 -8.92
CA ILE A 193 -6.37 -3.57 -7.73
C ILE A 193 -5.06 -4.23 -8.16
N ALA A 194 -3.92 -3.59 -7.82
CA ALA A 194 -2.59 -4.10 -8.14
C ALA A 194 -1.92 -4.81 -6.95
N VAL A 195 -2.36 -4.56 -5.74
CA VAL A 195 -1.80 -5.16 -4.53
C VAL A 195 -2.82 -5.11 -3.39
N PHE A 196 -2.83 -6.13 -2.57
CA PHE A 196 -3.53 -6.14 -1.29
C PHE A 196 -2.54 -5.98 -0.13
N HIS A 197 -2.86 -5.14 0.83
CA HIS A 197 -2.32 -5.23 2.18
C HIS A 197 -3.29 -6.04 3.04
N ILE A 198 -2.82 -7.19 3.52
CA ILE A 198 -3.61 -8.14 4.31
C ILE A 198 -3.32 -7.91 5.77
N ASN A 199 -4.09 -7.06 6.39
CA ASN A 199 -3.93 -6.65 7.79
C ASN A 199 -5.24 -6.84 8.55
N ASP A 200 -5.17 -7.39 9.77
CA ASP A 200 -6.29 -7.30 10.69
C ASP A 200 -6.33 -5.91 11.34
N SER A 201 -7.45 -5.50 11.90
CA SER A 201 -7.59 -4.19 12.55
C SER A 201 -7.80 -4.31 14.04
N MET A 202 -7.02 -3.56 14.84
CA MET A 202 -7.24 -3.41 16.29
C MET A 202 -8.54 -2.68 16.60
N ASN A 203 -9.16 -2.04 15.63
CA ASN A 203 -10.29 -1.16 15.81
C ASN A 203 -11.59 -1.78 15.28
N PRO A 204 -12.75 -1.43 15.85
CA PRO A 204 -14.03 -1.78 15.27
C PRO A 204 -14.26 -1.07 13.95
N LEU A 205 -15.22 -1.58 13.16
CA LEU A 205 -15.67 -1.01 11.90
C LEU A 205 -15.94 0.49 12.02
N GLY A 206 -15.41 1.27 11.08
CA GLY A 206 -15.64 2.71 11.00
C GLY A 206 -14.93 3.56 12.06
N ALA A 207 -13.88 3.04 12.67
CA ALA A 207 -13.16 3.74 13.74
C ALA A 207 -12.28 4.92 13.28
N HIS A 208 -11.91 4.97 12.00
CA HIS A 208 -11.03 5.99 11.40
C HIS A 208 -9.67 6.15 12.11
N LYS A 209 -8.97 5.03 12.36
CA LYS A 209 -7.75 5.05 13.19
C LYS A 209 -6.49 4.49 12.57
N ASP A 210 -6.57 3.53 11.67
CA ASP A 210 -5.40 2.89 11.08
C ASP A 210 -4.47 2.29 12.18
N ARG A 211 -4.83 1.10 12.63
CA ARG A 211 -4.03 0.32 13.58
C ARG A 211 -4.07 -1.15 13.22
N HIS A 212 -3.03 -1.62 12.55
CA HIS A 212 -2.89 -3.00 12.16
C HIS A 212 -2.81 -3.92 13.39
N ALA A 213 -3.48 -5.05 13.31
CA ALA A 213 -3.34 -6.18 14.22
C ALA A 213 -2.75 -7.39 13.47
N ASN A 214 -2.18 -8.32 14.22
CA ASN A 214 -1.80 -9.62 13.67
C ASN A 214 -3.06 -10.39 13.26
N VAL A 215 -2.90 -11.32 12.31
CA VAL A 215 -4.00 -12.17 11.82
C VAL A 215 -4.75 -12.81 12.98
N ASP A 216 -6.08 -12.68 12.98
CA ASP A 216 -6.98 -13.17 14.04
C ASP A 216 -6.77 -12.55 15.45
N LYS A 217 -6.14 -11.38 15.50
CA LYS A 217 -5.97 -10.62 16.75
C LYS A 217 -6.72 -9.30 16.76
N GLY A 218 -7.49 -9.04 15.72
CA GLY A 218 -8.27 -7.83 15.55
C GLY A 218 -9.76 -8.09 15.34
N ASN A 219 -10.42 -7.18 14.64
CA ASN A 219 -11.86 -7.19 14.42
C ASN A 219 -12.28 -7.69 13.03
N ILE A 220 -11.32 -7.94 12.13
CA ILE A 220 -11.59 -8.52 10.79
C ILE A 220 -11.57 -10.05 10.89
N GLY A 221 -10.55 -10.60 11.53
CA GLY A 221 -10.41 -12.01 11.85
C GLY A 221 -9.92 -12.88 10.69
N TYR A 222 -9.45 -14.07 11.05
CA TYR A 222 -8.85 -15.04 10.13
C TYR A 222 -9.73 -15.37 8.93
N ASN A 223 -11.02 -15.69 9.17
CA ASN A 223 -11.89 -16.19 8.09
C ASN A 223 -12.03 -15.21 6.91
N THR A 224 -12.12 -13.91 7.19
CA THR A 224 -12.23 -12.87 6.17
C THR A 224 -10.92 -12.71 5.41
N LEU A 225 -9.79 -12.65 6.12
CA LEU A 225 -8.47 -12.51 5.53
C LEU A 225 -8.10 -13.75 4.70
N HIS A 226 -8.38 -14.94 5.22
CA HIS A 226 -8.20 -16.21 4.52
C HIS A 226 -9.06 -16.27 3.24
N ARG A 227 -10.36 -15.89 3.33
CA ARG A 227 -11.24 -15.79 2.16
C ARG A 227 -10.62 -14.91 1.07
N LEU A 228 -10.09 -13.74 1.45
CA LEU A 228 -9.48 -12.82 0.48
C LEU A 228 -8.21 -13.40 -0.16
N VAL A 229 -7.39 -14.10 0.62
CA VAL A 229 -6.17 -14.74 0.10
C VAL A 229 -6.50 -15.81 -0.96
N HIS A 230 -7.61 -16.53 -0.79
CA HIS A 230 -8.06 -17.60 -1.68
C HIS A 230 -9.14 -17.19 -2.68
N ASP A 231 -9.49 -15.90 -2.76
CA ASP A 231 -10.49 -15.43 -3.72
C ASP A 231 -9.95 -15.51 -5.16
N GLU A 232 -10.61 -16.34 -5.97
CA GLU A 232 -10.22 -16.61 -7.37
C GLU A 232 -10.18 -15.34 -8.24
N ARG A 233 -10.94 -14.30 -7.88
CA ARG A 233 -10.92 -12.99 -8.57
C ARG A 233 -9.56 -12.32 -8.49
N PHE A 234 -8.76 -12.66 -7.48
CA PHE A 234 -7.51 -11.96 -7.13
C PHE A 234 -6.30 -12.89 -7.07
N VAL A 235 -6.35 -14.07 -7.71
CA VAL A 235 -5.28 -15.07 -7.64
C VAL A 235 -3.91 -14.52 -8.04
N ASP A 236 -3.88 -13.69 -9.06
CA ASP A 236 -2.64 -13.09 -9.59
C ASP A 236 -2.24 -11.77 -8.91
N VAL A 237 -3.07 -11.26 -7.98
CA VAL A 237 -2.76 -9.99 -7.28
C VAL A 237 -1.88 -10.28 -6.06
N PRO A 238 -0.70 -9.65 -5.93
CA PRO A 238 0.16 -9.81 -4.75
C PRO A 238 -0.53 -9.40 -3.45
N LYS A 239 -0.24 -10.16 -2.38
CA LYS A 239 -0.76 -9.94 -1.04
C LYS A 239 0.40 -9.74 -0.08
N ILE A 240 0.40 -8.61 0.63
CA ILE A 240 1.46 -8.16 1.52
C ILE A 240 0.94 -8.07 2.95
N LEU A 241 1.69 -8.58 3.91
CA LEU A 241 1.42 -8.42 5.34
C LEU A 241 2.22 -7.22 5.89
N GLU A 242 1.55 -6.35 6.62
CA GLU A 242 2.17 -5.27 7.39
C GLU A 242 1.86 -5.37 8.88
N THR A 243 1.59 -6.57 9.33
CA THR A 243 1.21 -6.87 10.71
C THR A 243 2.34 -6.55 11.69
N PRO A 244 2.02 -6.11 12.91
CA PRO A 244 3.04 -5.67 13.87
C PRO A 244 3.92 -6.84 14.37
N TRP A 245 5.18 -6.53 14.64
CA TRP A 245 6.11 -7.48 15.26
C TRP A 245 5.64 -7.88 16.65
N ILE A 246 5.76 -9.15 16.97
CA ILE A 246 5.30 -9.75 18.23
C ILE A 246 6.40 -9.65 19.28
N ALA A 247 6.02 -9.21 20.49
CA ALA A 247 6.92 -9.18 21.65
C ALA A 247 7.27 -10.61 22.08
N VAL A 248 8.55 -10.85 22.36
CA VAL A 248 9.01 -12.12 22.94
C VAL A 248 8.86 -12.06 24.45
N GLU A 249 8.13 -13.02 25.02
CA GLU A 249 7.89 -13.09 26.47
C GLU A 249 9.21 -13.10 27.25
N GLY A 250 9.31 -12.26 28.26
CA GLY A 250 10.50 -12.13 29.11
C GLY A 250 11.69 -11.41 28.46
N SER A 251 11.48 -10.71 27.33
CA SER A 251 12.55 -10.00 26.60
C SER A 251 12.02 -8.69 26.01
N ASP A 252 12.90 -7.70 25.85
CA ASP A 252 12.60 -6.46 25.10
C ASP A 252 12.65 -6.66 23.56
N LYS A 253 12.90 -7.89 23.10
CA LYS A 253 12.98 -8.23 21.68
C LYS A 253 11.58 -8.39 21.08
N LYS A 254 11.49 -8.03 19.81
CA LYS A 254 10.31 -8.34 18.97
C LYS A 254 10.77 -9.18 17.80
N VAL A 255 9.88 -10.04 17.32
CA VAL A 255 10.10 -10.91 16.16
C VAL A 255 9.01 -10.67 15.12
N PRO A 256 9.32 -10.78 13.81
CA PRO A 256 8.33 -10.70 12.76
C PRO A 256 7.43 -11.95 12.79
N PRO A 257 6.11 -11.80 12.63
CA PRO A 257 5.14 -12.90 12.63
C PRO A 257 4.97 -13.56 11.27
N TYR A 258 5.56 -13.00 10.21
CA TYR A 258 5.20 -13.25 8.82
C TYR A 258 5.28 -14.72 8.41
N LYS A 259 6.25 -15.48 8.91
CA LYS A 259 6.39 -16.89 8.55
C LYS A 259 5.17 -17.71 8.98
N GLU A 260 4.73 -17.50 10.21
CA GLU A 260 3.59 -18.20 10.78
C GLU A 260 2.28 -17.72 10.17
N GLU A 261 2.13 -16.42 9.97
CA GLU A 261 0.92 -15.82 9.38
C GLU A 261 0.76 -16.22 7.90
N ILE A 262 1.83 -16.21 7.09
CA ILE A 262 1.81 -16.69 5.70
C ILE A 262 1.41 -18.17 5.66
N ALA A 263 2.10 -19.00 6.46
CA ALA A 263 1.79 -20.43 6.49
C ALA A 263 0.35 -20.72 6.92
N TRP A 264 -0.19 -19.92 7.82
CA TRP A 264 -1.58 -20.06 8.28
C TRP A 264 -2.59 -19.61 7.23
N LEU A 265 -2.38 -18.47 6.60
CA LEU A 265 -3.28 -17.95 5.56
C LEU A 265 -3.28 -18.81 4.27
N LEU A 266 -2.25 -19.59 4.02
CA LEU A 266 -2.12 -20.47 2.87
C LEU A 266 -2.63 -21.93 3.13
N GLN A 267 -3.15 -22.21 4.33
CA GLN A 267 -3.79 -23.51 4.60
C GLN A 267 -5.08 -23.63 3.78
N ASP A 268 -5.37 -24.87 3.29
CA ASP A 268 -6.62 -25.21 2.60
C ASP A 268 -7.84 -25.19 3.53
#